data_957ab01a2b88e1a7aa0c89bacc9f00d7
#
_entry.id   957ab01a2b88e1a7aa0c89bacc9f00d7
#
_cell.length_a   1.000
_cell.length_b   1.000
_cell.length_c   1.000
_cell.angle_alpha   90.00
_cell.angle_beta   90.00
_cell.angle_gamma   90.00
#
_symmetry.space_group_name_H-M   'P 1'
#
loop_
_entity.id
_entity.type
_entity.pdbx_description
1 polymer ?
#
loop_
_entity_poly.entity_id
_entity_poly.type
_entity_poly.pdbx_seq_one_letter_code
_entity_poly.pdbx_strand_id
1 'polypeptide(L)'
;MSDTRLRPRFRRRIVALLLLALTVGLGLVVHTALPDIAATDIAGDALYAIAVYLFVVLLTPRMSPLFVGGIAAVWCVGIELFQLTGIPEAVGAVFSPAMLVLGTVFDARDLVIYLVALAIVVA
;
A
#
# COMPACT_ATOMS: atom_id res chain seq x y z
N MET A 1 -12.77 -31.92 -21.65
CA MET A 1 -12.42 -30.63 -22.28
C MET A 1 -11.96 -29.67 -21.19
N SER A 2 -10.75 -29.18 -21.33
CA SER A 2 -10.20 -28.25 -20.32
C SER A 2 -10.90 -26.90 -20.45
N ASP A 3 -11.41 -26.40 -19.33
CA ASP A 3 -11.93 -25.04 -19.26
C ASP A 3 -10.74 -24.08 -19.25
N THR A 4 -10.63 -23.27 -20.29
CA THR A 4 -9.58 -22.26 -20.41
C THR A 4 -9.84 -21.02 -19.55
N ARG A 5 -11.02 -20.95 -18.93
CA ARG A 5 -11.37 -19.83 -18.06
C ARG A 5 -10.73 -20.02 -16.70
N LEU A 6 -9.99 -19.00 -16.27
CA LEU A 6 -9.42 -18.98 -14.95
C LEU A 6 -10.55 -18.86 -13.90
N ARG A 7 -10.40 -19.57 -12.79
CA ARG A 7 -11.33 -19.42 -11.66
C ARG A 7 -11.33 -17.96 -11.20
N PRO A 8 -12.50 -17.39 -10.82
CA PRO A 8 -12.58 -15.98 -10.45
C PRO A 8 -11.55 -15.54 -9.40
N ARG A 9 -11.32 -16.36 -8.37
CA ARG A 9 -10.32 -16.05 -7.33
C ARG A 9 -8.89 -16.08 -7.84
N PHE A 10 -8.58 -17.01 -8.75
CA PHE A 10 -7.25 -17.09 -9.37
C PHE A 10 -7.02 -15.90 -10.28
N ARG A 11 -8.03 -15.54 -11.09
CA ARG A 11 -7.99 -14.32 -11.92
C ARG A 11 -7.80 -13.07 -11.06
N ARG A 12 -8.53 -12.97 -9.95
CA ARG A 12 -8.42 -11.85 -9.02
C ARG A 12 -7.01 -11.74 -8.44
N ARG A 13 -6.39 -12.87 -8.09
CA ARG A 13 -4.99 -12.91 -7.63
C ARG A 13 -4.01 -12.45 -8.69
N ILE A 14 -4.16 -12.90 -9.92
CA ILE A 14 -3.28 -12.50 -11.02
C ILE A 14 -3.39 -11.00 -11.26
N VAL A 15 -4.61 -10.47 -11.35
CA VAL A 15 -4.84 -9.04 -11.54
C VAL A 15 -4.25 -8.25 -10.38
N ALA A 16 -4.48 -8.70 -9.14
CA ALA A 16 -3.92 -8.06 -7.96
C ALA A 16 -2.39 -8.06 -7.98
N LEU A 17 -1.78 -9.18 -8.38
CA LEU A 17 -0.32 -9.28 -8.47
C LEU A 17 0.25 -8.32 -9.52
N LEU A 18 -0.37 -8.25 -10.70
CA LEU A 18 0.07 -7.34 -11.76
C LEU A 18 -0.10 -5.88 -11.36
N LEU A 19 -1.23 -5.53 -10.75
CA LEU A 19 -1.48 -4.17 -10.25
C LEU A 19 -0.55 -3.83 -9.09
N LEU A 20 -0.26 -4.78 -8.22
CA LEU A 20 0.69 -4.58 -7.12
C LEU A 20 2.10 -4.31 -7.66
N ALA A 21 2.54 -5.10 -8.63
CA ALA A 21 3.84 -4.88 -9.27
C ALA A 21 3.94 -3.49 -9.91
N LEU A 22 2.87 -3.08 -10.62
CA LEU A 22 2.80 -1.75 -11.21
C LEU A 22 2.82 -0.66 -10.13
N THR A 23 2.05 -0.81 -9.07
CA THR A 23 1.95 0.16 -7.98
C THR A 23 3.28 0.31 -7.24
N VAL A 24 3.95 -0.79 -6.94
CA VAL A 24 5.28 -0.78 -6.31
C VAL A 24 6.29 -0.12 -7.24
N GLY A 25 6.27 -0.44 -8.53
CA GLY A 25 7.14 0.19 -9.53
C GLY A 25 6.94 1.70 -9.59
N LEU A 26 5.70 2.17 -9.63
CA LEU A 26 5.38 3.60 -9.60
C LEU A 26 5.84 4.25 -8.30
N GLY A 27 5.64 3.58 -7.17
CA GLY A 27 6.08 4.07 -5.87
C GLY A 27 7.60 4.24 -5.80
N LEU A 28 8.35 3.28 -6.34
CA LEU A 28 9.80 3.36 -6.41
C LEU A 28 10.26 4.50 -7.31
N VAL A 29 9.59 4.73 -8.44
CA VAL A 29 9.90 5.86 -9.32
C VAL A 29 9.66 7.19 -8.60
N VAL A 30 8.52 7.32 -7.91
CA VAL A 30 8.20 8.53 -7.14
C VAL A 30 9.26 8.77 -6.06
N HIS A 31 9.66 7.72 -5.36
CA HIS A 31 10.61 7.81 -4.24
C HIS A 31 12.04 8.12 -4.69
N THR A 32 12.48 7.55 -5.82
CA THR A 32 13.89 7.61 -6.22
C THR A 32 14.19 8.59 -7.35
N ALA A 33 13.25 8.79 -8.28
CA ALA A 33 13.47 9.55 -9.51
C ALA A 33 12.84 10.95 -9.49
N LEU A 34 11.85 11.20 -8.64
CA LEU A 34 11.16 12.48 -8.57
C LEU A 34 11.62 13.30 -7.37
N PRO A 35 11.53 14.65 -7.46
CA PRO A 35 11.92 15.51 -6.35
C PRO A 35 11.01 15.30 -5.14
N ASP A 36 11.57 15.51 -3.95
CA ASP A 36 10.86 15.38 -2.69
C ASP A 36 10.07 16.67 -2.41
N ILE A 37 8.82 16.69 -2.87
CA ILE A 37 7.88 17.78 -2.70
C ILE A 37 6.55 17.23 -2.16
N ALA A 38 5.64 18.12 -1.74
CA ALA A 38 4.35 17.72 -1.18
C ALA A 38 3.56 16.82 -2.15
N ALA A 39 3.56 17.14 -3.46
CA ALA A 39 2.84 16.34 -4.45
C ALA A 39 3.39 14.91 -4.56
N THR A 40 4.70 14.71 -4.51
CA THR A 40 5.31 13.37 -4.56
C THR A 40 5.12 12.61 -3.26
N ASP A 41 5.12 13.30 -2.11
CA ASP A 41 4.80 12.69 -0.82
C ASP A 41 3.37 12.16 -0.81
N ILE A 42 2.41 12.98 -1.28
CA ILE A 42 1.00 12.58 -1.36
C ILE A 42 0.84 11.38 -2.31
N ALA A 43 1.49 11.42 -3.47
CA ALA A 43 1.45 10.33 -4.45
C ALA A 43 2.04 9.05 -3.84
N GLY A 44 3.15 9.14 -3.13
CA GLY A 44 3.79 8.01 -2.47
C GLY A 44 2.89 7.38 -1.41
N ASP A 45 2.25 8.19 -0.59
CA ASP A 45 1.31 7.71 0.44
C ASP A 45 0.11 7.01 -0.18
N ALA A 46 -0.48 7.59 -1.23
CA ALA A 46 -1.60 6.99 -1.93
C ALA A 46 -1.21 5.65 -2.57
N LEU A 47 -0.04 5.59 -3.22
CA LEU A 47 0.47 4.36 -3.81
C LEU A 47 0.76 3.30 -2.75
N TYR A 48 1.28 3.71 -1.59
CA TYR A 48 1.50 2.79 -0.47
C TYR A 48 0.19 2.15 -0.01
N ALA A 49 -0.85 2.95 0.22
CA ALA A 49 -2.15 2.44 0.64
C ALA A 49 -2.75 1.48 -0.39
N ILE A 50 -2.65 1.82 -1.68
CA ILE A 50 -3.11 0.96 -2.77
C ILE A 50 -2.31 -0.35 -2.80
N ALA A 51 -0.99 -0.29 -2.62
CA ALA A 51 -0.15 -1.48 -2.56
C ALA A 51 -0.55 -2.40 -1.40
N VAL A 52 -0.80 -1.85 -0.22
CA VAL A 52 -1.28 -2.62 0.94
C VAL A 52 -2.62 -3.28 0.62
N TYR A 53 -3.57 -2.54 0.03
CA TYR A 53 -4.86 -3.08 -0.38
C TYR A 53 -4.69 -4.27 -1.32
N LEU A 54 -3.90 -4.11 -2.37
CA LEU A 54 -3.66 -5.16 -3.38
C LEU A 54 -2.97 -6.38 -2.77
N PHE A 55 -2.03 -6.16 -1.85
CA PHE A 55 -1.36 -7.24 -1.14
C PHE A 55 -2.36 -8.05 -0.30
N VAL A 56 -3.29 -7.38 0.39
CA VAL A 56 -4.35 -8.05 1.15
C VAL A 56 -5.28 -8.82 0.21
N VAL A 57 -5.64 -8.27 -0.95
CA VAL A 57 -6.43 -8.99 -1.97
C VAL A 57 -5.69 -10.26 -2.40
N LEU A 58 -4.39 -10.18 -2.60
CA LEU A 58 -3.57 -11.33 -3.00
C LEU A 58 -3.64 -12.46 -1.96
N LEU A 59 -3.63 -12.10 -0.68
CA LEU A 59 -3.73 -13.07 0.43
C LEU A 59 -5.15 -13.55 0.68
N THR A 60 -6.15 -12.71 0.40
CA THR A 60 -7.56 -12.99 0.72
C THR A 60 -8.48 -12.73 -0.49
N PRO A 61 -8.31 -13.49 -1.59
CA PRO A 61 -9.02 -13.18 -2.84
C PRO A 61 -10.53 -13.40 -2.78
N ARG A 62 -11.05 -14.03 -1.73
CA ARG A 62 -12.47 -14.28 -1.52
C ARG A 62 -13.17 -13.19 -0.71
N MET A 63 -12.42 -12.31 -0.08
CA MET A 63 -12.99 -11.28 0.79
C MET A 63 -13.55 -10.12 -0.02
N SER A 64 -14.59 -9.48 0.53
CA SER A 64 -15.18 -8.30 -0.11
C SER A 64 -14.21 -7.13 -0.13
N PRO A 65 -14.36 -6.19 -1.09
CA PRO A 65 -13.53 -4.99 -1.11
C PRO A 65 -13.60 -4.18 0.19
N LEU A 66 -14.77 -4.11 0.80
CA LEU A 66 -14.94 -3.37 2.06
C LEU A 66 -14.14 -4.01 3.20
N PHE A 67 -14.15 -5.33 3.30
CA PHE A 67 -13.35 -6.07 4.29
C PHE A 67 -11.86 -5.86 4.06
N VAL A 68 -11.41 -6.00 2.81
CA VAL A 68 -10.01 -5.80 2.43
C VAL A 68 -9.57 -4.36 2.72
N GLY A 69 -10.41 -3.39 2.37
CA GLY A 69 -10.16 -1.98 2.67
C GLY A 69 -10.04 -1.71 4.17
N GLY A 70 -10.87 -2.37 4.98
CA GLY A 70 -10.80 -2.29 6.44
C GLY A 70 -9.48 -2.80 7.00
N ILE A 71 -9.01 -3.96 6.52
CA ILE A 71 -7.71 -4.52 6.92
C ILE A 71 -6.56 -3.59 6.51
N ALA A 72 -6.60 -3.10 5.27
CA ALA A 72 -5.58 -2.17 4.78
C ALA A 72 -5.56 -0.88 5.58
N ALA A 73 -6.73 -0.35 5.95
CA ALA A 73 -6.84 0.84 6.78
C ALA A 73 -6.23 0.62 8.17
N VAL A 74 -6.52 -0.51 8.81
CA VAL A 74 -5.94 -0.87 10.11
C VAL A 74 -4.41 -0.95 10.02
N TRP A 75 -3.89 -1.55 8.97
CA TRP A 75 -2.44 -1.61 8.75
C TRP A 75 -1.83 -0.22 8.59
N CYS A 76 -2.40 0.61 7.70
CA CYS A 76 -1.86 1.93 7.42
C CYS A 76 -1.90 2.83 8.65
N VAL A 77 -3.02 2.81 9.39
CA VAL A 77 -3.15 3.56 10.65
C VAL A 77 -2.16 3.01 11.69
N GLY A 78 -2.05 1.69 11.79
CA GLY A 78 -1.12 1.05 12.72
C GLY A 78 0.34 1.43 12.45
N ILE A 79 0.76 1.43 11.19
CA ILE A 79 2.11 1.84 10.78
C ILE A 79 2.35 3.31 11.16
N GLU A 80 1.37 4.19 10.89
CA GLU A 80 1.49 5.61 11.19
C GLU A 80 1.63 5.85 12.70
N LEU A 81 0.83 5.16 13.50
CA LEU A 81 0.94 5.24 14.96
C LEU A 81 2.26 4.63 15.47
N PHE A 82 2.73 3.57 14.82
CA PHE A 82 4.02 2.96 15.14
C PHE A 82 5.18 3.94 14.92
N GLN A 83 5.06 4.83 13.95
CA GLN A 83 6.06 5.86 13.68
C GLN A 83 6.21 6.84 14.86
N LEU A 84 5.19 6.99 15.70
CA LEU A 84 5.28 7.82 16.92
C LEU A 84 6.31 7.28 17.91
N THR A 85 6.65 6.02 17.86
CA THR A 85 7.66 5.40 18.74
C THR A 85 9.10 5.78 18.37
N GLY A 86 9.32 6.29 17.17
CA GLY A 86 10.67 6.53 16.63
C GLY A 86 11.39 5.27 16.15
N ILE A 87 10.80 4.08 16.31
CA ILE A 87 11.41 2.82 15.92
C ILE A 87 11.55 2.72 14.39
N PRO A 88 10.53 3.05 13.56
CA PRO A 88 10.68 3.03 12.11
C PRO A 88 11.81 3.92 11.61
N GLU A 89 11.95 5.11 12.17
CA GLU A 89 13.03 6.03 11.81
C GLU A 89 14.41 5.46 12.17
N ALA A 90 14.54 4.86 13.36
CA ALA A 90 15.78 4.23 13.81
C ALA A 90 16.15 3.02 12.92
N VAL A 91 15.17 2.18 12.57
CA VAL A 91 15.39 1.04 11.67
C VAL A 91 15.78 1.53 10.28
N GLY A 92 15.14 2.56 9.76
CA GLY A 92 15.45 3.15 8.46
C GLY A 92 16.87 3.74 8.40
N ALA A 93 17.37 4.26 9.50
CA ALA A 93 18.74 4.78 9.58
C ALA A 93 19.80 3.68 9.44
N VAL A 94 19.48 2.45 9.89
CA VAL A 94 20.39 1.28 9.81
C VAL A 94 20.16 0.48 8.53
N PHE A 95 18.90 0.35 8.11
CA PHE A 95 18.51 -0.43 6.93
C PHE A 95 17.50 0.37 6.12
N SER A 96 17.99 1.16 5.18
CA SER A 96 17.14 2.11 4.44
C SER A 96 15.97 1.50 3.68
N PRO A 97 16.02 0.27 3.10
CA PRO A 97 14.85 -0.32 2.46
C PRO A 97 13.64 -0.49 3.38
N ALA A 98 13.83 -0.58 4.70
CA ALA A 98 12.73 -0.65 5.66
C ALA A 98 11.83 0.59 5.61
N MET A 99 12.35 1.74 5.16
CA MET A 99 11.57 2.98 5.01
C MET A 99 10.43 2.83 4.01
N LEU A 100 10.55 1.94 3.03
CA LEU A 100 9.51 1.70 2.03
C LEU A 100 8.27 1.06 2.64
N VAL A 101 8.42 0.30 3.72
CA VAL A 101 7.31 -0.40 4.39
C VAL A 101 6.88 0.32 5.65
N LEU A 102 7.83 0.72 6.48
CA LEU A 102 7.57 1.29 7.80
C LEU A 102 7.45 2.82 7.78
N GLY A 103 7.93 3.46 6.71
CA GLY A 103 8.05 4.91 6.68
C GLY A 103 9.09 5.40 7.69
N THR A 104 9.00 6.65 8.09
CA THR A 104 9.98 7.24 9.01
C THR A 104 9.31 8.02 10.14
N VAL A 105 8.62 9.12 9.83
CA VAL A 105 8.10 10.08 10.81
C VAL A 105 6.59 10.17 10.70
N PHE A 106 5.91 10.27 11.84
CA PHE A 106 4.46 10.46 11.90
C PHE A 106 4.06 11.77 11.21
N ASP A 107 3.05 11.69 10.35
CA ASP A 107 2.40 12.85 9.73
C ASP A 107 0.90 12.57 9.63
N ALA A 108 0.10 13.41 10.30
CA ALA A 108 -1.35 13.27 10.30
C ALA A 108 -1.94 13.38 8.87
N ARG A 109 -1.28 14.11 7.97
CA ARG A 109 -1.67 14.17 6.55
C ARG A 109 -1.65 12.80 5.91
N ASP A 110 -0.67 11.95 6.24
CA ASP A 110 -0.54 10.60 5.71
C ASP A 110 -1.78 9.76 6.03
N LEU A 111 -2.31 9.88 7.25
CA LEU A 111 -3.54 9.20 7.65
C LEU A 111 -4.71 9.57 6.74
N VAL A 112 -4.88 10.85 6.46
CA VAL A 112 -5.97 11.32 5.60
C VAL A 112 -5.80 10.77 4.18
N ILE A 113 -4.59 10.80 3.65
CA ILE A 113 -4.29 10.31 2.30
C ILE A 113 -4.53 8.81 2.20
N TYR A 114 -4.08 8.02 3.18
CA TYR A 114 -4.32 6.57 3.20
C TYR A 114 -5.82 6.27 3.19
N LEU A 115 -6.59 6.92 4.05
CA LEU A 115 -8.03 6.66 4.15
C LEU A 115 -8.78 7.09 2.89
N VAL A 116 -8.42 8.23 2.29
CA VAL A 116 -9.02 8.68 1.03
C VAL A 116 -8.68 7.71 -0.11
N ALA A 117 -7.42 7.31 -0.24
CA ALA A 117 -6.99 6.37 -1.28
C ALA A 117 -7.72 5.03 -1.15
N LEU A 118 -7.84 4.50 0.07
CA LEU A 118 -8.55 3.25 0.32
C LEU A 118 -10.04 3.38 0.02
N ALA A 119 -10.67 4.49 0.37
CA ALA A 119 -12.06 4.74 0.05
C ALA A 119 -12.31 4.74 -1.47
N ILE A 120 -11.40 5.33 -2.24
CA ILE A 120 -11.48 5.35 -3.71
C ILE A 120 -11.33 3.95 -4.28
N VAL A 121 -10.37 3.17 -3.79
CA VAL A 121 -10.10 1.81 -4.30
C VAL A 121 -11.24 0.85 -3.97
N VAL A 122 -11.86 1.00 -2.80
CA VAL A 122 -13.01 0.18 -2.38
C VAL A 122 -14.26 0.51 -3.19
N ALA A 123 -14.43 1.77 -3.56
CA ALA A 123 -15.56 2.19 -4.40
C ALA A 123 -15.45 1.66 -5.87
#